data_1561901e18586e630a65f44e9a1bfb42
#
_entry.id   1561901e18586e630a65f44e9a1bfb42
#
_cell.length_a   1.000
_cell.length_b   1.000
_cell.length_c   1.000
_cell.angle_alpha   90.00
_cell.angle_beta   90.00
_cell.angle_gamma   90.00
#
_symmetry.space_group_name_H-M   'P 1'
#
loop_
_entity.id
_entity.type
_entity.pdbx_description
1 polymer ?
#
loop_
_entity_poly.entity_id
_entity_poly.type
_entity_poly.pdbx_seq_one_letter_code
_entity_poly.pdbx_strand_id
1 'polypeptide(L)'
;MRADAQRKMSALLQSAMEVFRTSGVDAPVREIAERAGVGLGTVYRHFPQRSDLIVAVFKNQMDACADAASVMASKYEPGEALARWMQRYVDFIGTKRGLAAALHSGDPAYSALPGYFDKRLRPALKILLDAAVAARVVRPGIEADDLLRAVATLCHGPHGQEPVYARRMVELLVDGLRYGASRESTGP
;
A
#
# COMPACT_ATOMS: atom_id res chain seq x y z
N MET A 1 -15.95 -24.36 -3.52
CA MET A 1 -16.87 -23.25 -3.85
C MET A 1 -16.42 -21.88 -3.29
N ARG A 2 -16.22 -21.69 -1.94
CA ARG A 2 -15.80 -20.37 -1.40
C ARG A 2 -14.43 -19.89 -1.91
N ALA A 3 -13.42 -20.76 -1.95
CA ALA A 3 -12.07 -20.42 -2.41
C ALA A 3 -12.01 -20.03 -3.90
N ASP A 4 -12.86 -20.61 -4.74
CA ASP A 4 -12.95 -20.26 -6.16
C ASP A 4 -13.60 -18.90 -6.38
N ALA A 5 -14.69 -18.62 -5.62
CA ALA A 5 -15.32 -17.30 -5.63
C ALA A 5 -14.36 -16.20 -5.15
N GLN A 6 -13.55 -16.48 -4.14
CA GLN A 6 -12.56 -15.54 -3.62
C GLN A 6 -11.42 -15.29 -4.61
N ARG A 7 -10.92 -16.33 -5.30
CA ARG A 7 -9.93 -16.18 -6.38
C ARG A 7 -10.47 -15.33 -7.53
N LYS A 8 -11.71 -15.56 -7.96
CA LYS A 8 -12.36 -14.78 -9.02
C LYS A 8 -12.54 -13.31 -8.62
N MET A 9 -12.92 -13.07 -7.36
CA MET A 9 -13.03 -11.70 -6.82
C MET A 9 -11.68 -11.01 -6.79
N SER A 10 -10.64 -11.67 -6.31
CA SER A 10 -9.28 -11.10 -6.30
C SER A 10 -8.78 -10.80 -7.72
N ALA A 11 -9.04 -11.69 -8.68
CA ALA A 11 -8.69 -11.48 -10.09
C ALA A 11 -9.45 -10.29 -10.68
N LEU A 12 -10.73 -10.13 -10.36
CA LEU A 12 -11.54 -8.98 -10.77
C LEU A 12 -10.97 -7.66 -10.24
N LEU A 13 -10.66 -7.59 -8.92
CA LEU A 13 -10.10 -6.39 -8.31
C LEU A 13 -8.71 -6.05 -8.85
N GLN A 14 -7.91 -7.06 -9.18
CA GLN A 14 -6.61 -6.88 -9.80
C GLN A 14 -6.71 -6.37 -11.24
N SER A 15 -7.64 -6.90 -12.04
CA SER A 15 -7.95 -6.40 -13.38
C SER A 15 -8.48 -4.97 -13.34
N ALA A 16 -9.35 -4.66 -12.38
CA ALA A 16 -9.87 -3.30 -12.18
C ALA A 16 -8.75 -2.32 -11.83
N MET A 17 -7.83 -2.69 -10.95
CA MET A 17 -6.67 -1.85 -10.60
C MET A 17 -5.82 -1.55 -11.84
N GLU A 18 -5.55 -2.54 -12.67
CA GLU A 18 -4.73 -2.37 -13.86
C GLU A 18 -5.41 -1.47 -14.88
N VAL A 19 -6.72 -1.62 -15.09
CA VAL A 19 -7.51 -0.73 -15.96
C VAL A 19 -7.52 0.70 -15.42
N PHE A 20 -7.74 0.89 -14.13
CA PHE A 20 -7.71 2.22 -13.50
C PHE A 20 -6.34 2.90 -13.60
N ARG A 21 -5.26 2.12 -13.55
CA ARG A 21 -3.89 2.63 -13.70
C ARG A 21 -3.59 3.12 -15.12
N THR A 22 -4.13 2.45 -16.14
CA THR A 22 -3.87 2.73 -17.56
C THR A 22 -4.87 3.68 -18.19
N SER A 23 -6.15 3.50 -17.88
CA SER A 23 -7.28 4.20 -18.53
C SER A 23 -8.01 5.16 -17.58
N GLY A 24 -7.60 5.24 -16.31
CA GLY A 24 -8.25 6.09 -15.31
C GLY A 24 -9.49 5.46 -14.69
N VAL A 25 -10.02 6.13 -13.66
CA VAL A 25 -11.19 5.63 -12.90
C VAL A 25 -12.50 5.66 -13.70
N ASP A 26 -12.54 6.41 -14.80
CA ASP A 26 -13.71 6.53 -15.67
C ASP A 26 -13.77 5.45 -16.75
N ALA A 27 -12.78 4.56 -16.82
CA ALA A 27 -12.74 3.45 -17.76
C ALA A 27 -14.04 2.61 -17.68
N PRO A 28 -14.56 2.11 -18.82
CA PRO A 28 -15.78 1.33 -18.83
C PRO A 28 -15.68 0.06 -17.99
N VAL A 29 -16.68 -0.21 -17.14
CA VAL A 29 -16.75 -1.45 -16.33
C VAL A 29 -16.70 -2.70 -17.21
N ARG A 30 -17.15 -2.61 -18.46
CA ARG A 30 -17.05 -3.69 -19.44
C ARG A 30 -15.60 -4.10 -19.69
N GLU A 31 -14.67 -3.16 -19.85
CA GLU A 31 -13.25 -3.44 -20.03
C GLU A 31 -12.67 -4.23 -18.84
N ILE A 32 -13.08 -3.86 -17.63
CA ILE A 32 -12.69 -4.55 -16.40
C ILE A 32 -13.24 -6.00 -16.40
N ALA A 33 -14.52 -6.17 -16.74
CA ALA A 33 -15.17 -7.47 -16.77
C ALA A 33 -14.54 -8.41 -17.81
N GLU A 34 -14.29 -7.91 -19.01
CA GLU A 34 -13.62 -8.64 -20.10
C GLU A 34 -12.21 -9.09 -19.69
N ARG A 35 -11.40 -8.16 -19.13
CA ARG A 35 -10.04 -8.44 -18.68
C ARG A 35 -9.99 -9.46 -17.53
N ALA A 36 -11.00 -9.44 -16.65
CA ALA A 36 -11.12 -10.38 -15.53
C ALA A 36 -11.74 -11.72 -15.91
N GLY A 37 -12.27 -11.87 -17.14
CA GLY A 37 -12.96 -13.07 -17.60
C GLY A 37 -14.28 -13.32 -16.86
N VAL A 38 -14.99 -12.27 -16.42
CA VAL A 38 -16.25 -12.35 -15.71
C VAL A 38 -17.37 -11.64 -16.48
N GLY A 39 -18.60 -12.08 -16.27
CA GLY A 39 -19.76 -11.40 -16.87
C GLY A 39 -20.00 -10.02 -16.27
N LEU A 40 -20.37 -9.04 -17.09
CA LEU A 40 -20.68 -7.67 -16.66
C LEU A 40 -21.74 -7.63 -15.55
N GLY A 41 -22.78 -8.48 -15.66
CA GLY A 41 -23.81 -8.62 -14.62
C GLY A 41 -23.28 -9.15 -13.28
N THR A 42 -22.18 -9.90 -13.30
CA THR A 42 -21.50 -10.34 -12.08
C THR A 42 -20.81 -9.16 -11.39
N VAL A 43 -20.16 -8.28 -12.16
CA VAL A 43 -19.53 -7.08 -11.61
C VAL A 43 -20.56 -6.18 -10.93
N TYR A 44 -21.67 -5.84 -11.62
CA TYR A 44 -22.72 -4.99 -11.05
C TYR A 44 -23.47 -5.61 -9.87
N ARG A 45 -23.51 -6.94 -9.77
CA ARG A 45 -24.09 -7.62 -8.61
C ARG A 45 -23.25 -7.43 -7.36
N HIS A 46 -21.92 -7.40 -7.50
CA HIS A 46 -21.00 -7.19 -6.39
C HIS A 46 -20.73 -5.70 -6.11
N PHE A 47 -20.74 -4.89 -7.14
CA PHE A 47 -20.42 -3.46 -7.11
C PHE A 47 -21.49 -2.68 -7.87
N PRO A 48 -22.65 -2.40 -7.24
CA PRO A 48 -23.75 -1.67 -7.89
C PRO A 48 -23.35 -0.26 -8.35
N GLN A 49 -22.48 0.39 -7.59
CA GLN A 49 -21.94 1.70 -7.90
C GLN A 49 -20.46 1.60 -8.32
N ARG A 50 -20.01 2.53 -9.16
CA ARG A 50 -18.59 2.66 -9.49
C ARG A 50 -17.73 2.90 -8.27
N SER A 51 -18.19 3.73 -7.34
CA SER A 51 -17.52 4.00 -6.07
C SER A 51 -17.30 2.74 -5.24
N ASP A 52 -18.26 1.80 -5.24
CA ASP A 52 -18.09 0.52 -4.53
C ASP A 52 -16.90 -0.28 -5.09
N LEU A 53 -16.77 -0.32 -6.41
CA LEU A 53 -15.66 -0.99 -7.07
C LEU A 53 -14.31 -0.30 -6.76
N ILE A 54 -14.27 1.03 -6.82
CA ILE A 54 -13.07 1.82 -6.49
C ILE A 54 -12.66 1.59 -5.04
N VAL A 55 -13.60 1.64 -4.10
CA VAL A 55 -13.35 1.36 -2.67
C VAL A 55 -12.80 -0.05 -2.48
N ALA A 56 -13.42 -1.04 -3.13
CA ALA A 56 -12.99 -2.44 -3.01
C ALA A 56 -11.57 -2.65 -3.59
N VAL A 57 -11.27 -2.06 -4.75
CA VAL A 57 -9.94 -2.08 -5.37
C VAL A 57 -8.90 -1.47 -4.43
N PHE A 58 -9.21 -0.30 -3.86
CA PHE A 58 -8.27 0.39 -2.98
C PHE A 58 -8.03 -0.36 -1.67
N LYS A 59 -9.09 -0.91 -1.05
CA LYS A 59 -8.96 -1.78 0.13
C LYS A 59 -8.13 -3.03 -0.17
N ASN A 60 -8.37 -3.68 -1.30
CA ASN A 60 -7.60 -4.86 -1.72
C ASN A 60 -6.10 -4.55 -1.86
N GLN A 61 -5.73 -3.37 -2.38
CA GLN A 61 -4.33 -2.94 -2.47
C GLN A 61 -3.72 -2.65 -1.09
N MET A 62 -4.50 -2.03 -0.18
CA MET A 62 -4.07 -1.82 1.21
C MET A 62 -3.82 -3.15 1.91
N ASP A 63 -4.75 -4.10 1.77
CA ASP A 63 -4.63 -5.43 2.38
C ASP A 63 -3.41 -6.17 1.84
N ALA A 64 -3.19 -6.18 0.54
CA ALA A 64 -2.02 -6.80 -0.08
C ALA A 64 -0.70 -6.16 0.38
N CYS A 65 -0.68 -4.86 0.64
CA CYS A 65 0.48 -4.17 1.21
C CYS A 65 0.69 -4.54 2.69
N ALA A 66 -0.37 -4.53 3.49
CA ALA A 66 -0.31 -4.86 4.90
C ALA A 66 0.09 -6.33 5.13
N ASP A 67 -0.54 -7.26 4.43
CA ASP A 67 -0.30 -8.70 4.58
C ASP A 67 1.13 -9.10 4.16
N ALA A 68 1.75 -8.35 3.26
CA ALA A 68 3.15 -8.53 2.90
C ALA A 68 4.11 -8.36 4.08
N ALA A 69 3.74 -7.64 5.14
CA ALA A 69 4.60 -7.43 6.30
C ALA A 69 4.91 -8.75 7.03
N SER A 70 3.90 -9.58 7.30
CA SER A 70 4.09 -10.88 7.95
C SER A 70 4.92 -11.84 7.09
N VAL A 71 4.72 -11.83 5.79
CA VAL A 71 5.49 -12.63 4.84
C VAL A 71 6.96 -12.18 4.83
N MET A 72 7.21 -10.87 4.81
CA MET A 72 8.58 -10.34 4.83
C MET A 72 9.26 -10.59 6.17
N ALA A 73 8.55 -10.44 7.30
CA ALA A 73 9.07 -10.74 8.63
C ALA A 73 9.49 -12.20 8.81
N SER A 74 8.79 -13.14 8.14
CA SER A 74 9.14 -14.57 8.22
C SER A 74 10.27 -14.98 7.26
N LYS A 75 10.56 -14.17 6.24
CA LYS A 75 11.45 -14.54 5.13
C LYS A 75 12.82 -13.84 5.18
N TYR A 76 12.89 -12.66 5.77
CA TYR A 76 14.06 -11.80 5.73
C TYR A 76 14.48 -11.37 7.14
N GLU A 77 15.75 -11.02 7.30
CA GLU A 77 16.25 -10.40 8.53
C GLU A 77 15.51 -9.07 8.79
N PRO A 78 15.33 -8.66 10.08
CA PRO A 78 14.46 -7.55 10.45
C PRO A 78 14.70 -6.24 9.68
N GLY A 79 15.95 -5.85 9.50
CA GLY A 79 16.30 -4.63 8.76
C GLY A 79 16.01 -4.72 7.27
N GLU A 80 16.16 -5.90 6.69
CA GLU A 80 15.84 -6.16 5.29
C GLU A 80 14.32 -6.24 5.07
N ALA A 81 13.61 -6.91 5.99
CA ALA A 81 12.14 -7.00 5.95
C ALA A 81 11.50 -5.60 5.98
N LEU A 82 11.96 -4.73 6.88
CA LEU A 82 11.51 -3.33 6.95
C LEU A 82 11.80 -2.59 5.63
N ALA A 83 13.03 -2.65 5.12
CA ALA A 83 13.43 -1.98 3.89
C ALA A 83 12.57 -2.42 2.69
N ARG A 84 12.34 -3.72 2.52
CA ARG A 84 11.53 -4.29 1.45
C ARG A 84 10.07 -3.88 1.57
N TRP A 85 9.53 -3.86 2.79
CA TRP A 85 8.15 -3.43 3.00
C TRP A 85 7.97 -1.95 2.71
N MET A 86 8.94 -1.10 3.06
CA MET A 86 8.91 0.33 2.73
C MET A 86 8.86 0.55 1.21
N GLN A 87 9.62 -0.23 0.42
CA GLN A 87 9.55 -0.21 -1.05
C GLN A 87 8.18 -0.69 -1.57
N ARG A 88 7.61 -1.72 -0.95
CA ARG A 88 6.25 -2.18 -1.25
C ARG A 88 5.20 -1.09 -0.97
N TYR A 89 5.40 -0.31 0.09
CA TYR A 89 4.53 0.81 0.42
C TYR A 89 4.66 1.97 -0.61
N VAL A 90 5.85 2.22 -1.15
CA VAL A 90 6.03 3.15 -2.30
C VAL A 90 5.20 2.70 -3.50
N ASP A 91 5.22 1.40 -3.82
CA ASP A 91 4.40 0.84 -4.90
C ASP A 91 2.91 1.05 -4.66
N PHE A 92 2.45 0.76 -3.43
CA PHE A 92 1.07 1.01 -3.03
C PHE A 92 0.68 2.48 -3.21
N ILE A 93 1.52 3.45 -2.80
CA ILE A 93 1.26 4.88 -3.00
C ILE A 93 1.19 5.19 -4.50
N GLY A 94 2.05 4.58 -5.31
CA GLY A 94 2.02 4.71 -6.76
C GLY A 94 0.67 4.29 -7.38
N THR A 95 0.01 3.27 -6.82
CA THR A 95 -1.31 2.84 -7.30
C THR A 95 -2.41 3.86 -7.05
N LYS A 96 -2.26 4.71 -6.01
CA LYS A 96 -3.22 5.78 -5.73
C LYS A 96 -3.35 6.79 -6.88
N ARG A 97 -2.34 6.96 -7.71
CA ARG A 97 -2.34 7.95 -8.80
C ARG A 97 -3.50 7.71 -9.77
N GLY A 98 -3.75 6.44 -10.14
CA GLY A 98 -4.90 6.08 -10.98
C GLY A 98 -6.27 6.30 -10.32
N LEU A 99 -6.31 6.44 -8.98
CA LEU A 99 -7.52 6.62 -8.20
C LEU A 99 -7.64 8.02 -7.59
N ALA A 100 -6.62 8.87 -7.75
CA ALA A 100 -6.51 10.15 -7.02
C ALA A 100 -7.72 11.06 -7.25
N ALA A 101 -8.18 11.19 -8.48
CA ALA A 101 -9.33 12.03 -8.82
C ALA A 101 -10.59 11.60 -8.07
N ALA A 102 -10.86 10.28 -8.02
CA ALA A 102 -12.00 9.74 -7.29
C ALA A 102 -11.84 9.93 -5.77
N LEU A 103 -10.68 9.57 -5.22
CA LEU A 103 -10.42 9.63 -3.77
C LEU A 103 -10.45 11.06 -3.21
N HIS A 104 -10.19 12.07 -4.03
CA HIS A 104 -10.24 13.49 -3.63
C HIS A 104 -11.52 14.20 -4.10
N SER A 105 -12.50 13.48 -4.65
CA SER A 105 -13.75 14.06 -5.14
C SER A 105 -14.67 14.63 -4.05
N GLY A 106 -14.45 14.26 -2.79
CA GLY A 106 -15.35 14.57 -1.67
C GLY A 106 -16.57 13.64 -1.59
N ASP A 107 -16.64 12.59 -2.42
CA ASP A 107 -17.74 11.61 -2.37
C ASP A 107 -17.72 10.86 -1.01
N PRO A 108 -18.86 10.85 -0.28
CA PRO A 108 -19.01 10.15 0.99
C PRO A 108 -18.64 8.65 0.95
N ALA A 109 -18.74 8.02 -0.22
CA ALA A 109 -18.35 6.62 -0.40
C ALA A 109 -16.90 6.34 0.00
N TYR A 110 -16.02 7.34 -0.08
CA TYR A 110 -14.59 7.20 0.25
C TYR A 110 -14.23 7.56 1.70
N SER A 111 -15.20 8.07 2.48
CA SER A 111 -14.97 8.61 3.84
C SER A 111 -14.38 7.60 4.83
N ALA A 112 -14.64 6.31 4.65
CA ALA A 112 -14.12 5.25 5.51
C ALA A 112 -12.68 4.81 5.18
N LEU A 113 -12.09 5.23 4.05
CA LEU A 113 -10.79 4.77 3.60
C LEU A 113 -9.62 5.23 4.49
N PRO A 114 -9.58 6.46 5.03
CA PRO A 114 -8.53 6.86 5.97
C PRO A 114 -8.48 5.97 7.21
N GLY A 115 -9.63 5.71 7.84
CA GLY A 115 -9.71 4.83 9.00
C GLY A 115 -9.34 3.38 8.68
N TYR A 116 -9.61 2.91 7.46
CA TYR A 116 -9.20 1.60 7.01
C TYR A 116 -7.67 1.53 6.81
N PHE A 117 -7.08 2.57 6.24
CA PHE A 117 -5.63 2.72 6.10
C PHE A 117 -4.92 2.60 7.47
N ASP A 118 -5.39 3.35 8.47
CA ASP A 118 -4.81 3.32 9.81
C ASP A 118 -4.90 1.93 10.44
N LYS A 119 -6.03 1.24 10.26
CA LYS A 119 -6.23 -0.10 10.82
C LYS A 119 -5.37 -1.18 10.16
N ARG A 120 -4.95 -0.98 8.91
CA ARG A 120 -4.23 -2.01 8.16
C ARG A 120 -2.73 -1.75 8.05
N LEU A 121 -2.31 -0.56 7.65
CA LEU A 121 -0.91 -0.29 7.34
C LEU A 121 -0.07 0.11 8.55
N ARG A 122 -0.66 0.84 9.51
CA ARG A 122 0.06 1.21 10.75
C ARG A 122 0.54 -0.03 11.54
N PRO A 123 -0.31 -1.01 11.89
CA PRO A 123 0.16 -2.19 12.61
C PRO A 123 1.15 -3.03 11.79
N ALA A 124 0.97 -3.09 10.47
CA ALA A 124 1.88 -3.83 9.59
C ALA A 124 3.31 -3.24 9.63
N LEU A 125 3.44 -1.92 9.51
CA LEU A 125 4.74 -1.26 9.65
C LEU A 125 5.29 -1.38 11.06
N LYS A 126 4.44 -1.21 12.10
CA LYS A 126 4.86 -1.28 13.49
C LYS A 126 5.54 -2.60 13.84
N ILE A 127 4.99 -3.73 13.41
CA ILE A 127 5.59 -5.05 13.64
C ILE A 127 7.01 -5.13 13.06
N LEU A 128 7.22 -4.64 11.84
CA LEU A 128 8.53 -4.66 11.18
C LEU A 128 9.53 -3.70 11.85
N LEU A 129 9.04 -2.52 12.24
CA LEU A 129 9.85 -1.51 12.91
C LEU A 129 10.29 -1.99 14.30
N ASP A 130 9.37 -2.52 15.10
CA ASP A 130 9.66 -3.06 16.43
C ASP A 130 10.70 -4.21 16.35
N ALA A 131 10.56 -5.10 15.37
CA ALA A 131 11.53 -6.17 15.13
C ALA A 131 12.91 -5.63 14.74
N ALA A 132 12.99 -4.60 13.90
CA ALA A 132 14.25 -3.99 13.48
C ALA A 132 14.94 -3.22 14.62
N VAL A 133 14.17 -2.57 15.50
CA VAL A 133 14.68 -1.94 16.73
C VAL A 133 15.17 -2.97 17.72
N ALA A 134 14.41 -4.04 17.95
CA ALA A 134 14.82 -5.14 18.85
C ALA A 134 16.11 -5.84 18.39
N ALA A 135 16.29 -5.96 17.06
CA ALA A 135 17.54 -6.46 16.45
C ALA A 135 18.69 -5.43 16.45
N ARG A 136 18.48 -4.22 16.95
CA ARG A 136 19.45 -3.09 16.98
C ARG A 136 19.97 -2.71 15.59
N VAL A 137 19.20 -2.90 14.55
CA VAL A 137 19.54 -2.51 13.17
C VAL A 137 18.85 -1.20 12.74
N VAL A 138 17.93 -0.71 13.57
CA VAL A 138 17.27 0.61 13.43
C VAL A 138 17.26 1.29 14.80
N ARG A 139 17.46 2.60 14.83
CA ARG A 139 17.42 3.40 16.06
C ARG A 139 16.01 3.37 16.69
N PRO A 140 15.89 3.40 18.03
CA PRO A 140 14.61 3.52 18.71
C PRO A 140 13.98 4.92 18.56
N GLY A 141 12.75 5.07 19.06
CA GLY A 141 12.07 6.37 19.12
C GLY A 141 11.48 6.84 17.78
N ILE A 142 11.28 5.91 16.82
CA ILE A 142 10.64 6.20 15.54
C ILE A 142 9.19 5.70 15.59
N GLU A 143 8.25 6.59 15.31
CA GLU A 143 6.84 6.21 15.23
C GLU A 143 6.47 5.74 13.82
N ALA A 144 5.67 4.66 13.75
CA ALA A 144 5.22 4.10 12.47
C ALA A 144 4.44 5.13 11.64
N ASP A 145 3.64 5.99 12.29
CA ASP A 145 2.87 7.03 11.62
C ASP A 145 3.77 8.07 10.95
N ASP A 146 4.86 8.44 11.59
CA ASP A 146 5.81 9.42 11.03
C ASP A 146 6.51 8.84 9.80
N LEU A 147 6.86 7.55 9.83
CA LEU A 147 7.43 6.87 8.66
C LEU A 147 6.43 6.76 7.51
N LEU A 148 5.18 6.34 7.77
CA LEU A 148 4.15 6.28 6.74
C LEU A 148 3.95 7.65 6.09
N ARG A 149 3.91 8.70 6.90
CA ARG A 149 3.73 10.08 6.44
C ARG A 149 4.95 10.59 5.65
N ALA A 150 6.16 10.32 6.14
CA ALA A 150 7.40 10.71 5.46
C ALA A 150 7.48 10.07 4.06
N VAL A 151 7.23 8.75 3.95
CA VAL A 151 7.23 8.06 2.65
C VAL A 151 6.14 8.61 1.74
N ALA A 152 4.93 8.83 2.25
CA ALA A 152 3.86 9.42 1.46
C ALA A 152 4.26 10.81 0.91
N THR A 153 4.88 11.65 1.73
CA THR A 153 5.38 12.98 1.32
C THR A 153 6.44 12.87 0.22
N LEU A 154 7.41 11.97 0.38
CA LEU A 154 8.46 11.72 -0.63
C LEU A 154 7.86 11.25 -1.98
N CYS A 155 6.74 10.53 -1.96
CA CYS A 155 6.06 10.05 -3.15
C CYS A 155 5.14 11.10 -3.82
N HIS A 156 4.76 12.18 -3.13
CA HIS A 156 3.83 13.19 -3.65
C HIS A 156 4.50 14.47 -4.16
N GLY A 157 5.80 14.67 -3.92
CA GLY A 157 6.55 15.83 -4.40
C GLY A 157 6.65 15.90 -5.93
N PRO A 158 7.09 17.06 -6.50
CA PRO A 158 7.21 17.25 -7.95
C PRO A 158 8.05 16.18 -8.64
N HIS A 159 9.10 15.71 -7.97
CA HIS A 159 9.97 14.63 -8.44
C HIS A 159 9.54 13.24 -7.92
N GLY A 160 8.73 13.17 -6.87
CA GLY A 160 8.22 11.92 -6.30
C GLY A 160 7.22 11.19 -7.21
N GLN A 161 6.80 11.84 -8.29
CA GLN A 161 6.00 11.22 -9.35
C GLN A 161 6.82 10.24 -10.20
N GLU A 162 8.14 10.34 -10.19
CA GLU A 162 9.02 9.36 -10.82
C GLU A 162 9.23 8.20 -9.84
N PRO A 163 8.80 6.96 -10.18
CA PRO A 163 8.93 5.82 -9.28
C PRO A 163 10.38 5.55 -8.83
N VAL A 164 11.34 5.79 -9.73
CA VAL A 164 12.77 5.60 -9.45
C VAL A 164 13.27 6.59 -8.39
N TYR A 165 12.84 7.85 -8.47
CA TYR A 165 13.22 8.86 -7.49
C TYR A 165 12.64 8.55 -6.11
N ALA A 166 11.34 8.23 -6.03
CA ALA A 166 10.68 7.90 -4.77
C ALA A 166 11.35 6.69 -4.09
N ARG A 167 11.67 5.65 -4.84
CA ARG A 167 12.37 4.46 -4.32
C ARG A 167 13.74 4.82 -3.75
N ARG A 168 14.54 5.60 -4.47
CA ARG A 168 15.87 6.04 -4.01
C ARG A 168 15.79 6.90 -2.75
N MET A 169 14.80 7.80 -2.66
CA MET A 169 14.63 8.63 -1.44
C MET A 169 14.20 7.78 -0.25
N VAL A 170 13.38 6.76 -0.45
CA VAL A 170 13.01 5.83 0.61
C VAL A 170 14.18 4.94 1.02
N GLU A 171 15.05 4.54 0.11
CA GLU A 171 16.33 3.86 0.44
C GLU A 171 17.19 4.75 1.35
N LEU A 172 17.39 6.02 0.99
CA LEU A 172 18.13 6.98 1.84
C LEU A 172 17.46 7.16 3.21
N LEU A 173 16.13 7.19 3.27
CA LEU A 173 15.40 7.25 4.55
C LEU A 173 15.68 6.03 5.40
N VAL A 174 15.61 4.83 4.82
CA VAL A 174 15.88 3.55 5.52
C VAL A 174 17.33 3.50 6.01
N ASP A 175 18.29 3.95 5.21
CA ASP A 175 19.70 4.02 5.63
C ASP A 175 19.89 5.03 6.78
N GLY A 176 19.17 6.15 6.74
CA GLY A 176 19.13 7.11 7.85
C GLY A 176 18.57 6.53 9.15
N LEU A 177 17.61 5.60 9.09
CA LEU A 177 17.09 4.90 10.27
C LEU A 177 18.12 3.95 10.91
N ARG A 178 19.00 3.38 10.09
CA ARG A 178 20.09 2.51 10.54
C ARG A 178 21.22 3.30 11.18
N TYR A 179 21.42 4.55 10.75
CA TYR A 179 22.47 5.40 11.31
C TYR A 179 22.12 5.81 12.74
N GLY A 180 22.98 5.49 13.68
CA GLY A 180 22.76 5.76 15.10
C GLY A 180 22.13 4.60 15.90
N ALA A 181 21.77 3.50 15.28
CA ALA A 181 21.33 2.29 15.97
C ALA A 181 22.38 1.77 16.97
N SER A 182 23.66 2.02 16.68
CA SER A 182 24.82 1.62 17.50
C SER A 182 25.32 2.70 18.47
N ARG A 183 24.75 3.91 18.49
CA ARG A 183 25.29 5.04 19.27
C ARG A 183 24.83 5.11 20.72
N GLU A 184 23.83 4.36 21.14
CA GLU A 184 23.34 4.36 22.52
C GLU A 184 24.17 3.49 23.49
N SER A 185 25.30 2.90 23.06
CA SER A 185 26.22 2.12 23.93
C SER A 185 27.31 2.90 24.61
N THR A 186 27.37 4.25 24.47
CA THR A 186 28.38 5.07 25.11
C THR A 186 27.74 6.27 25.80
N GLY A 187 27.00 6.00 26.86
CA GLY A 187 26.72 6.98 27.91
C GLY A 187 27.68 6.76 29.08
N PRO A 188 28.13 7.81 29.76
CA PRO A 188 29.12 7.77 30.82
C PRO A 188 28.64 7.01 32.04
#